data_f0e456fff7888b658a84b919565d22e1
#
_entry.id   f0e456fff7888b658a84b919565d22e1
#
_cell.length_a   1.000
_cell.length_b   1.000
_cell.length_c   1.000
_cell.angle_alpha   90.00
_cell.angle_beta   90.00
_cell.angle_gamma   90.00
#
_symmetry.space_group_name_H-M   'P 1'
#
loop_
_entity.id
_entity.type
_entity.pdbx_description
1 polymer ?
#
loop_
_entity_poly.entity_id
_entity_poly.type
_entity_poly.pdbx_seq_one_letter_code
_entity_poly.pdbx_strand_id
1 'polypeptide(L)'
;FKAGNFDLREEFTSRDWATAYDIPAVKDGRMKLITLPDKSPSGAQGFFINTRREKFKDVRVRKALDYAFDFEFTNKNLFYGHYIRSVSFFENSDLKATGKPSPEELALLKPFEKELPKEVFGEVYVPPVSDGSGSDRKLLRDAHKMLVDAGWQLKDGKRVNANGEQFVIEFMSSDQTSERLISPYVKNLKALGIDTSIRTVDAAQYERRVKSFDFDIMIQRFVMSLVPGVELKNYFSSATADVEGSRNLAG
;
A
#
# COMPACT_ATOMS: atom_id res chain seq x y z
N PHE A 1 29.19 -12.55 -2.65
CA PHE A 1 28.67 -13.88 -2.85
C PHE A 1 29.17 -14.48 -4.16
N LYS A 2 28.87 -13.90 -5.33
CA LYS A 2 29.32 -14.43 -6.64
C LYS A 2 30.84 -14.55 -6.78
N ALA A 3 31.60 -13.76 -6.06
CA ALA A 3 33.07 -13.83 -5.98
C ALA A 3 33.56 -14.88 -4.96
N GLY A 4 32.68 -15.60 -4.30
CA GLY A 4 33.04 -16.62 -3.31
C GLY A 4 33.52 -16.11 -1.96
N ASN A 5 33.24 -14.85 -1.63
CA ASN A 5 33.71 -14.24 -0.37
C ASN A 5 32.84 -14.62 0.85
N PHE A 6 31.68 -15.22 0.63
CA PHE A 6 30.78 -15.75 1.66
C PHE A 6 29.85 -16.82 1.07
N ASP A 7 29.35 -17.72 1.91
CA ASP A 7 28.69 -18.96 1.49
C ASP A 7 27.16 -18.87 1.44
N LEU A 8 26.54 -17.93 2.15
CA LEU A 8 25.10 -17.72 2.20
C LEU A 8 24.75 -16.26 1.91
N ARG A 9 23.71 -16.08 1.13
CA ARG A 9 23.08 -14.78 0.90
C ARG A 9 21.57 -14.91 0.91
N GLU A 10 20.91 -14.07 1.70
CA GLU A 10 19.48 -13.85 1.59
C GLU A 10 19.22 -12.78 0.52
N GLU A 11 18.37 -13.08 -0.45
CA GLU A 11 18.02 -12.17 -1.53
C GLU A 11 16.65 -11.55 -1.32
N PHE A 12 16.62 -10.26 -1.09
CA PHE A 12 15.40 -9.49 -0.82
C PHE A 12 14.80 -8.81 -2.06
N THR A 13 15.52 -8.83 -3.18
CA THR A 13 15.12 -8.11 -4.38
C THR A 13 14.57 -9.08 -5.42
N SER A 14 13.27 -9.04 -5.68
CA SER A 14 12.62 -9.91 -6.67
C SER A 14 13.26 -9.84 -8.06
N ARG A 15 13.68 -8.63 -8.48
CA ARG A 15 14.42 -8.45 -9.73
C ARG A 15 15.73 -9.25 -9.73
N ASP A 16 16.54 -9.13 -8.69
CA ASP A 16 17.84 -9.78 -8.63
C ASP A 16 17.66 -11.31 -8.49
N TRP A 17 16.66 -11.76 -7.73
CA TRP A 17 16.27 -13.17 -7.70
C TRP A 17 15.93 -13.71 -9.11
N ALA A 18 15.14 -12.97 -9.87
CA ALA A 18 14.70 -13.40 -11.20
C ALA A 18 15.80 -13.30 -12.28
N THR A 19 16.76 -12.37 -12.17
CA THR A 19 17.65 -12.03 -13.28
C THR A 19 19.14 -12.15 -12.99
N ALA A 20 19.57 -12.07 -11.73
CA ALA A 20 20.99 -11.94 -11.40
C ALA A 20 21.70 -13.29 -11.20
N TYR A 21 20.95 -14.40 -11.16
CA TYR A 21 21.48 -15.73 -10.86
C TYR A 21 21.48 -16.70 -12.05
N ASP A 22 21.23 -16.22 -13.27
CA ASP A 22 21.46 -17.01 -14.50
C ASP A 22 22.98 -17.02 -14.83
N ILE A 23 23.73 -17.72 -14.01
CA ILE A 23 25.20 -17.80 -14.07
C ILE A 23 25.69 -19.25 -14.09
N PRO A 24 26.91 -19.51 -14.61
CA PRO A 24 27.45 -20.86 -14.68
C PRO A 24 27.47 -21.61 -13.34
N ALA A 25 27.78 -20.94 -12.25
CA ALA A 25 27.85 -21.55 -10.92
C ALA A 25 26.49 -22.09 -10.41
N VAL A 26 25.37 -21.51 -10.86
CA VAL A 26 24.02 -22.05 -10.58
C VAL A 26 23.73 -23.22 -11.50
N LYS A 27 24.10 -23.12 -12.79
CA LYS A 27 23.84 -24.16 -13.79
C LYS A 27 24.60 -25.47 -13.52
N ASP A 28 25.81 -25.36 -12.97
CA ASP A 28 26.69 -26.51 -12.66
C ASP A 28 26.54 -27.00 -11.20
N GLY A 29 25.65 -26.40 -10.40
CA GLY A 29 25.28 -26.81 -9.05
C GLY A 29 26.22 -26.39 -7.93
N ARG A 30 27.30 -25.63 -8.22
CA ARG A 30 28.17 -25.04 -7.19
C ARG A 30 27.45 -24.02 -6.34
N MET A 31 26.41 -23.39 -6.89
CA MET A 31 25.55 -22.43 -6.21
C MET A 31 24.09 -22.92 -6.31
N LYS A 32 23.39 -22.92 -5.20
CA LYS A 32 21.98 -23.35 -5.14
C LYS A 32 21.07 -22.17 -4.81
N LEU A 33 19.95 -22.05 -5.53
CA LEU A 33 18.86 -21.16 -5.20
C LEU A 33 17.82 -21.95 -4.42
N ILE A 34 17.48 -21.48 -3.21
CA ILE A 34 16.55 -22.19 -2.32
C ILE A 34 15.49 -21.16 -1.86
N THR A 35 14.23 -21.49 -2.06
CA THR A 35 13.10 -20.76 -1.45
C THR A 35 12.72 -21.46 -0.16
N LEU A 36 12.86 -20.75 0.96
CA LEU A 36 12.49 -21.24 2.28
C LEU A 36 11.13 -20.63 2.65
N PRO A 37 10.09 -21.44 2.90
CA PRO A 37 8.80 -20.92 3.36
C PRO A 37 8.95 -20.25 4.73
N ASP A 38 8.48 -19.03 4.84
CA ASP A 38 8.36 -18.31 6.10
C ASP A 38 6.89 -18.30 6.54
N LYS A 39 6.64 -18.66 7.80
CA LYS A 39 5.30 -18.66 8.42
C LYS A 39 5.08 -17.45 9.34
N SER A 40 6.02 -16.53 9.42
CA SER A 40 5.86 -15.29 10.17
C SER A 40 4.89 -14.37 9.44
N PRO A 41 4.18 -13.49 10.16
CA PRO A 41 3.38 -12.46 9.52
C PRO A 41 4.23 -11.62 8.57
N SER A 42 3.82 -11.51 7.31
CA SER A 42 4.56 -10.71 6.32
C SER A 42 4.37 -9.21 6.51
N GLY A 43 3.39 -8.83 7.35
CA GLY A 43 2.99 -7.44 7.55
C GLY A 43 2.30 -6.86 6.31
N ALA A 44 2.21 -5.53 6.26
CA ALA A 44 1.61 -4.82 5.15
C ALA A 44 2.59 -3.79 4.59
N GLN A 45 2.86 -3.88 3.29
CA GLN A 45 3.57 -2.86 2.55
C GLN A 45 2.64 -2.24 1.51
N GLY A 46 2.62 -0.92 1.42
CA GLY A 46 1.74 -0.24 0.47
C GLY A 46 1.92 1.27 0.45
N PHE A 47 1.01 1.91 -0.26
CA PHE A 47 0.88 3.35 -0.31
C PHE A 47 0.04 3.81 0.88
N PHE A 48 0.66 4.47 1.85
CA PHE A 48 -0.02 5.02 3.02
C PHE A 48 -0.50 6.43 2.71
N ILE A 49 -1.82 6.59 2.78
CA ILE A 49 -2.53 7.84 2.49
C ILE A 49 -2.78 8.56 3.81
N ASN A 50 -2.34 9.81 3.91
CA ASN A 50 -2.52 10.63 5.11
C ASN A 50 -3.95 11.18 5.18
N THR A 51 -4.82 10.56 5.99
CA THR A 51 -6.23 10.97 6.10
C THR A 51 -6.44 12.28 6.86
N ARG A 52 -5.38 12.86 7.46
CA ARG A 52 -5.41 14.23 8.03
C ARG A 52 -5.60 15.27 6.94
N ARG A 53 -5.20 14.95 5.70
CA ARG A 53 -5.45 15.82 4.53
C ARG A 53 -6.92 15.74 4.14
N GLU A 54 -7.62 16.88 4.06
CA GLU A 54 -9.07 16.97 3.81
C GLU A 54 -9.50 16.16 2.57
N LYS A 55 -8.71 16.26 1.49
CA LYS A 55 -8.95 15.54 0.22
C LYS A 55 -9.00 14.02 0.35
N PHE A 56 -8.48 13.43 1.44
CA PHE A 56 -8.44 11.97 1.66
C PHE A 56 -9.37 11.49 2.77
N LYS A 57 -10.11 12.35 3.44
CA LYS A 57 -11.02 11.95 4.52
C LYS A 57 -12.15 11.05 4.05
N ASP A 58 -12.69 11.30 2.87
CA ASP A 58 -13.74 10.47 2.30
C ASP A 58 -13.20 9.10 1.87
N VAL A 59 -13.78 8.03 2.42
CA VAL A 59 -13.40 6.65 2.11
C VAL A 59 -13.57 6.32 0.62
N ARG A 60 -14.54 6.95 -0.07
CA ARG A 60 -14.77 6.74 -1.51
C ARG A 60 -13.59 7.24 -2.33
N VAL A 61 -12.97 8.34 -1.91
CA VAL A 61 -11.74 8.84 -2.53
C VAL A 61 -10.61 7.81 -2.37
N ARG A 62 -10.39 7.30 -1.16
CA ARG A 62 -9.33 6.31 -0.92
C ARG A 62 -9.55 5.01 -1.69
N LYS A 63 -10.81 4.55 -1.77
CA LYS A 63 -11.18 3.39 -2.63
C LYS A 63 -10.92 3.68 -4.11
N ALA A 64 -11.23 4.88 -4.61
CA ALA A 64 -10.95 5.26 -5.99
C ALA A 64 -9.44 5.25 -6.29
N LEU A 65 -8.61 5.69 -5.34
CA LEU A 65 -7.16 5.61 -5.45
C LEU A 65 -6.68 4.15 -5.50
N ASP A 66 -7.24 3.26 -4.67
CA ASP A 66 -6.92 1.83 -4.68
C ASP A 66 -7.28 1.17 -6.02
N TYR A 67 -8.42 1.53 -6.63
CA TYR A 67 -8.85 1.06 -7.95
C TYR A 67 -7.95 1.54 -9.10
N ALA A 68 -7.25 2.66 -8.92
CA ALA A 68 -6.31 3.18 -9.90
C ALA A 68 -4.94 2.48 -9.84
N PHE A 69 -4.63 1.72 -8.77
CA PHE A 69 -3.40 0.98 -8.64
C PHE A 69 -3.51 -0.41 -9.27
N ASP A 70 -2.84 -0.63 -10.40
CA ASP A 70 -2.80 -1.93 -11.07
C ASP A 70 -1.70 -2.82 -10.45
N PHE A 71 -2.09 -3.61 -9.44
CA PHE A 71 -1.18 -4.51 -8.75
C PHE A 71 -0.70 -5.65 -9.67
N GLU A 72 -1.58 -6.22 -10.48
CA GLU A 72 -1.27 -7.36 -11.37
C GLU A 72 -0.23 -6.96 -12.40
N PHE A 73 -0.36 -5.76 -13.00
CA PHE A 73 0.67 -5.20 -13.88
C PHE A 73 1.99 -4.99 -13.15
N THR A 74 1.93 -4.39 -11.96
CA THR A 74 3.10 -4.10 -11.13
C THR A 74 3.81 -5.38 -10.73
N ASN A 75 3.06 -6.39 -10.27
CA ASN A 75 3.60 -7.69 -9.88
C ASN A 75 4.28 -8.40 -11.06
N LYS A 76 3.60 -8.46 -12.20
CA LYS A 76 4.14 -9.11 -13.40
C LYS A 76 5.40 -8.44 -13.92
N ASN A 77 5.41 -7.10 -14.02
CA ASN A 77 6.46 -6.37 -14.76
C ASN A 77 7.59 -5.85 -13.87
N LEU A 78 7.33 -5.57 -12.60
CA LEU A 78 8.32 -5.01 -11.67
C LEU A 78 8.76 -5.99 -10.59
N PHE A 79 7.88 -6.92 -10.20
CA PHE A 79 8.16 -7.91 -9.15
C PHE A 79 8.29 -9.34 -9.68
N TYR A 80 8.23 -9.53 -11.00
CA TYR A 80 8.43 -10.82 -11.68
C TYR A 80 7.46 -11.91 -11.21
N GLY A 81 6.25 -11.52 -10.76
CA GLY A 81 5.23 -12.45 -10.28
C GLY A 81 5.48 -13.03 -8.88
N HIS A 82 6.45 -12.49 -8.12
CA HIS A 82 6.86 -13.07 -6.84
C HIS A 82 6.03 -12.61 -5.63
N TYR A 83 5.11 -11.66 -5.82
CA TYR A 83 4.34 -11.12 -4.69
C TYR A 83 2.85 -11.48 -4.77
N ILE A 84 2.22 -11.48 -3.62
CA ILE A 84 0.78 -11.55 -3.45
C ILE A 84 0.33 -10.19 -2.91
N ARG A 85 -0.80 -9.66 -3.40
CA ARG A 85 -1.35 -8.41 -2.90
C ARG A 85 -1.74 -8.55 -1.45
N SER A 86 -1.17 -7.70 -0.58
CA SER A 86 -1.55 -7.66 0.83
C SER A 86 -2.96 -7.12 0.98
N VAL A 87 -3.80 -7.83 1.74
CA VAL A 87 -5.18 -7.45 2.06
C VAL A 87 -5.39 -7.30 3.56
N SER A 88 -4.35 -7.56 4.36
CA SER A 88 -4.38 -7.46 5.81
C SER A 88 -3.03 -6.96 6.34
N PHE A 89 -3.04 -6.27 7.47
CA PHE A 89 -1.82 -6.00 8.24
C PHE A 89 -1.20 -7.27 8.82
N PHE A 90 -2.00 -8.32 8.98
CA PHE A 90 -1.58 -9.63 9.51
C PHE A 90 -1.50 -10.70 8.40
N GLU A 91 -1.12 -10.29 7.19
CA GLU A 91 -0.93 -11.20 6.07
C GLU A 91 0.01 -12.35 6.44
N ASN A 92 -0.25 -13.55 5.91
CA ASN A 92 0.49 -14.78 6.22
C ASN A 92 0.41 -15.22 7.70
N SER A 93 -0.70 -14.97 8.38
CA SER A 93 -0.93 -15.44 9.76
C SER A 93 -2.41 -15.74 10.02
N ASP A 94 -2.66 -16.49 11.11
CA ASP A 94 -4.02 -16.81 11.57
C ASP A 94 -4.80 -15.59 12.07
N LEU A 95 -4.13 -14.45 12.27
CA LEU A 95 -4.75 -13.17 12.65
C LEU A 95 -5.31 -12.41 11.45
N LYS A 96 -5.13 -12.91 10.24
CA LYS A 96 -5.69 -12.30 9.03
C LYS A 96 -7.21 -12.46 9.03
N ALA A 97 -7.93 -11.35 9.05
CA ALA A 97 -9.38 -11.36 8.90
C ALA A 97 -9.79 -11.87 7.51
N THR A 98 -10.79 -12.74 7.46
CA THR A 98 -11.37 -13.30 6.23
C THR A 98 -12.90 -13.37 6.34
N GLY A 99 -13.59 -13.03 5.26
CA GLY A 99 -15.05 -13.08 5.22
C GLY A 99 -15.72 -12.11 6.21
N LYS A 100 -16.69 -12.60 6.97
CA LYS A 100 -17.37 -11.85 8.03
C LYS A 100 -16.84 -12.27 9.40
N PRO A 101 -17.00 -11.41 10.42
CA PRO A 101 -16.70 -11.79 11.79
C PRO A 101 -17.43 -13.06 12.21
N SER A 102 -16.75 -13.93 12.96
CA SER A 102 -17.35 -15.11 13.56
C SER A 102 -18.43 -14.76 14.60
N PRO A 103 -19.29 -15.70 15.02
CA PRO A 103 -20.24 -15.46 16.10
C PRO A 103 -19.58 -15.00 17.40
N GLU A 104 -18.40 -15.52 17.72
CA GLU A 104 -17.62 -15.16 18.91
C GLU A 104 -17.07 -13.74 18.79
N GLU A 105 -16.50 -13.36 17.64
CA GLU A 105 -16.05 -11.99 17.36
C GLU A 105 -17.23 -11.00 17.41
N LEU A 106 -18.39 -11.36 16.80
CA LEU A 106 -19.59 -10.53 16.86
C LEU A 106 -20.07 -10.31 18.29
N ALA A 107 -19.98 -11.32 19.16
CA ALA A 107 -20.34 -11.17 20.58
C ALA A 107 -19.47 -10.13 21.29
N LEU A 108 -18.18 -10.06 20.95
CA LEU A 108 -17.23 -9.07 21.48
C LEU A 108 -17.45 -7.67 20.89
N LEU A 109 -17.80 -7.58 19.60
CA LEU A 109 -17.99 -6.31 18.90
C LEU A 109 -19.34 -5.64 19.18
N LYS A 110 -20.39 -6.44 19.46
CA LYS A 110 -21.77 -5.95 19.62
C LYS A 110 -21.95 -4.85 20.67
N PRO A 111 -21.28 -4.86 21.83
CA PRO A 111 -21.38 -3.75 22.79
C PRO A 111 -20.96 -2.39 22.20
N PHE A 112 -20.11 -2.40 21.17
CA PHE A 112 -19.55 -1.22 20.51
C PHE A 112 -20.20 -0.90 19.16
N GLU A 113 -21.30 -1.57 18.79
CA GLU A 113 -21.94 -1.47 17.47
C GLU A 113 -22.29 -0.03 17.06
N LYS A 114 -22.61 0.83 18.03
CA LYS A 114 -22.93 2.25 17.77
C LYS A 114 -21.69 3.12 17.56
N GLU A 115 -20.52 2.66 17.99
CA GLU A 115 -19.25 3.40 17.96
C GLU A 115 -18.37 2.96 16.78
N LEU A 116 -18.58 1.73 16.29
CA LEU A 116 -17.78 1.13 15.23
C LEU A 116 -18.38 1.38 13.83
N PRO A 117 -17.52 1.53 12.81
CA PRO A 117 -17.98 1.56 11.42
C PRO A 117 -18.75 0.29 11.05
N LYS A 118 -19.80 0.42 10.24
CA LYS A 118 -20.66 -0.71 9.83
C LYS A 118 -19.87 -1.80 9.08
N GLU A 119 -18.80 -1.41 8.42
CA GLU A 119 -17.90 -2.31 7.69
C GLU A 119 -17.25 -3.36 8.59
N VAL A 120 -17.09 -3.08 9.89
CA VAL A 120 -16.53 -4.03 10.87
C VAL A 120 -17.43 -5.26 11.03
N PHE A 121 -18.74 -5.12 10.78
CA PHE A 121 -19.74 -6.19 10.88
C PHE A 121 -20.05 -6.88 9.54
N GLY A 122 -19.36 -6.46 8.47
CA GLY A 122 -19.56 -6.93 7.11
C GLY A 122 -18.44 -7.86 6.63
N GLU A 123 -18.42 -8.07 5.31
CA GLU A 123 -17.30 -8.72 4.63
C GLU A 123 -16.05 -7.86 4.72
N VAL A 124 -14.91 -8.50 4.96
CA VAL A 124 -13.61 -7.81 4.92
C VAL A 124 -13.39 -7.18 3.53
N TYR A 125 -12.85 -5.96 3.52
CA TYR A 125 -12.52 -5.30 2.26
C TYR A 125 -11.41 -6.06 1.54
N VAL A 126 -11.65 -6.40 0.27
CA VAL A 126 -10.66 -6.98 -0.62
C VAL A 126 -10.46 -6.03 -1.81
N PRO A 127 -9.22 -5.59 -2.07
CA PRO A 127 -8.92 -4.77 -3.24
C PRO A 127 -9.32 -5.47 -4.55
N PRO A 128 -9.72 -4.72 -5.58
CA PRO A 128 -10.08 -5.30 -6.87
C PRO A 128 -8.87 -5.94 -7.54
N VAL A 129 -9.11 -7.02 -8.27
CA VAL A 129 -8.14 -7.63 -9.17
C VAL A 129 -8.26 -6.95 -10.52
N SER A 130 -7.15 -6.40 -11.05
CA SER A 130 -7.12 -5.75 -12.35
C SER A 130 -6.88 -6.75 -13.50
N ASP A 131 -7.02 -6.28 -14.74
CA ASP A 131 -6.71 -7.07 -15.93
C ASP A 131 -5.19 -7.18 -16.21
N GLY A 132 -4.35 -6.50 -15.43
CA GLY A 132 -2.89 -6.50 -15.56
C GLY A 132 -2.37 -5.75 -16.79
N SER A 133 -3.19 -4.92 -17.42
CA SER A 133 -2.80 -4.12 -18.60
C SER A 133 -1.96 -2.88 -18.24
N GLY A 134 -1.91 -2.51 -16.97
CA GLY A 134 -1.34 -1.25 -16.47
C GLY A 134 -2.32 -0.08 -16.54
N SER A 135 -3.53 -0.29 -17.08
CA SER A 135 -4.56 0.75 -17.19
C SER A 135 -5.94 0.12 -17.39
N ASP A 136 -6.42 -0.63 -16.41
CA ASP A 136 -7.72 -1.30 -16.44
C ASP A 136 -8.86 -0.27 -16.58
N ARG A 137 -9.48 -0.28 -17.75
CA ARG A 137 -10.53 0.71 -18.10
C ARG A 137 -11.78 0.56 -17.23
N LYS A 138 -12.10 -0.66 -16.79
CA LYS A 138 -13.26 -0.90 -15.93
C LYS A 138 -13.02 -0.32 -14.55
N LEU A 139 -11.89 -0.65 -13.93
CA LEU A 139 -11.51 -0.13 -12.62
C LEU A 139 -11.36 1.39 -12.63
N LEU A 140 -10.79 1.98 -13.69
CA LEU A 140 -10.69 3.44 -13.81
C LEU A 140 -12.06 4.12 -13.96
N ARG A 141 -13.03 3.50 -14.64
CA ARG A 141 -14.41 4.03 -14.69
C ARG A 141 -15.08 3.97 -13.31
N ASP A 142 -14.89 2.88 -12.60
CA ASP A 142 -15.45 2.73 -11.25
C ASP A 142 -14.80 3.74 -10.28
N ALA A 143 -13.48 3.93 -10.36
CA ALA A 143 -12.76 4.98 -9.63
C ALA A 143 -13.27 6.39 -9.97
N HIS A 144 -13.49 6.68 -11.25
CA HIS A 144 -14.07 7.95 -11.69
C HIS A 144 -15.43 8.20 -11.02
N LYS A 145 -16.31 7.20 -11.02
CA LYS A 145 -17.64 7.30 -10.40
C LYS A 145 -17.52 7.58 -8.90
N MET A 146 -16.67 6.84 -8.18
CA MET A 146 -16.43 7.07 -6.75
C MET A 146 -15.97 8.50 -6.45
N LEU A 147 -15.08 9.05 -7.29
CA LEU A 147 -14.61 10.43 -7.15
C LEU A 147 -15.75 11.44 -7.38
N VAL A 148 -16.60 11.22 -8.40
CA VAL A 148 -17.76 12.07 -8.65
C VAL A 148 -18.74 12.01 -7.48
N ASP A 149 -19.05 10.81 -6.98
CA ASP A 149 -19.93 10.60 -5.83
C ASP A 149 -19.37 11.24 -4.54
N ALA A 150 -18.05 11.37 -4.44
CA ALA A 150 -17.34 12.07 -3.35
C ALA A 150 -17.23 13.58 -3.56
N GLY A 151 -17.85 14.14 -4.60
CA GLY A 151 -17.86 15.60 -4.87
C GLY A 151 -16.71 16.10 -5.75
N TRP A 152 -15.88 15.24 -6.25
CA TRP A 152 -14.78 15.60 -7.14
C TRP A 152 -15.20 15.47 -8.61
N GLN A 153 -15.40 16.59 -9.30
CA GLN A 153 -15.86 16.65 -10.69
C GLN A 153 -14.68 16.73 -11.67
N LEU A 154 -14.86 16.23 -12.88
CA LEU A 154 -13.89 16.42 -13.97
C LEU A 154 -14.29 17.64 -14.78
N LYS A 155 -13.44 18.69 -14.81
CA LYS A 155 -13.59 19.91 -15.58
C LYS A 155 -12.31 20.16 -16.37
N ASP A 156 -12.41 20.30 -17.67
CA ASP A 156 -11.28 20.56 -18.58
C ASP A 156 -10.09 19.61 -18.36
N GLY A 157 -10.38 18.33 -18.15
CA GLY A 157 -9.37 17.30 -17.89
C GLY A 157 -8.78 17.30 -16.48
N LYS A 158 -9.22 18.20 -15.60
CA LYS A 158 -8.76 18.32 -14.22
C LYS A 158 -9.81 17.87 -13.23
N ARG A 159 -9.41 17.15 -12.20
CA ARG A 159 -10.28 16.78 -11.09
C ARG A 159 -10.36 17.94 -10.11
N VAL A 160 -11.57 18.46 -9.87
CA VAL A 160 -11.78 19.62 -8.97
C VAL A 160 -12.93 19.36 -8.00
N ASN A 161 -12.86 19.97 -6.81
CA ASN A 161 -13.94 19.97 -5.83
C ASN A 161 -14.99 21.05 -6.14
N ALA A 162 -15.99 21.20 -5.26
CA ALA A 162 -17.05 22.19 -5.39
C ALA A 162 -16.53 23.66 -5.38
N ASN A 163 -15.40 23.91 -4.72
CA ASN A 163 -14.76 25.22 -4.65
C ASN A 163 -13.88 25.52 -5.88
N GLY A 164 -13.74 24.57 -6.82
CA GLY A 164 -12.85 24.69 -7.97
C GLY A 164 -11.38 24.38 -7.68
N GLU A 165 -11.06 23.87 -6.50
CA GLU A 165 -9.70 23.48 -6.12
C GLU A 165 -9.34 22.17 -6.81
N GLN A 166 -8.15 22.12 -7.44
CA GLN A 166 -7.67 20.94 -8.15
C GLN A 166 -7.23 19.85 -7.17
N PHE A 167 -7.53 18.59 -7.50
CA PHE A 167 -7.02 17.44 -6.77
C PHE A 167 -5.55 17.20 -7.15
N VAL A 168 -4.67 17.47 -6.22
CA VAL A 168 -3.21 17.31 -6.38
C VAL A 168 -2.72 16.30 -5.35
N ILE A 169 -1.81 15.40 -5.74
CA ILE A 169 -1.18 14.40 -4.87
C ILE A 169 0.34 14.48 -5.01
N GLU A 170 1.04 14.62 -3.90
CA GLU A 170 2.49 14.45 -3.81
C GLU A 170 2.81 13.04 -3.25
N PHE A 171 3.54 12.24 -4.03
CA PHE A 171 4.17 11.01 -3.53
C PHE A 171 5.53 11.35 -2.95
N MET A 172 5.69 11.14 -1.65
CA MET A 172 6.96 11.36 -0.97
C MET A 172 7.81 10.09 -0.94
N SER A 173 9.08 10.19 -1.32
CA SER A 173 10.06 9.10 -1.28
C SER A 173 11.40 9.57 -0.75
N SER A 174 12.19 8.65 -0.18
CA SER A 174 13.59 8.87 0.18
C SER A 174 14.58 8.19 -0.77
N ASP A 175 14.08 7.47 -1.77
CA ASP A 175 14.91 6.77 -2.75
C ASP A 175 14.35 6.87 -4.17
N GLN A 176 15.24 6.89 -5.16
CA GLN A 176 14.86 6.98 -6.57
C GLN A 176 14.27 5.66 -7.12
N THR A 177 14.50 4.53 -6.46
CA THR A 177 14.02 3.23 -6.97
C THR A 177 12.51 3.11 -6.84
N SER A 178 11.91 3.81 -5.87
CA SER A 178 10.47 3.91 -5.66
C SER A 178 9.75 4.58 -6.83
N GLU A 179 10.40 5.48 -7.56
CA GLU A 179 9.81 6.18 -8.71
C GLU A 179 9.32 5.20 -9.78
N ARG A 180 10.07 4.14 -10.02
CA ARG A 180 9.70 3.09 -10.97
C ARG A 180 8.39 2.39 -10.58
N LEU A 181 8.16 2.22 -9.28
CA LEU A 181 6.94 1.62 -8.73
C LEU A 181 5.75 2.59 -8.78
N ILE A 182 6.01 3.87 -8.52
CA ILE A 182 4.98 4.92 -8.47
C ILE A 182 4.52 5.33 -9.88
N SER A 183 5.42 5.35 -10.87
CA SER A 183 5.14 5.89 -12.20
C SER A 183 3.95 5.27 -12.94
N PRO A 184 3.71 3.94 -12.95
CA PRO A 184 2.50 3.37 -13.53
C PRO A 184 1.23 3.82 -12.83
N TYR A 185 1.28 3.98 -11.51
CA TYR A 185 0.16 4.47 -10.72
C TYR A 185 -0.15 5.94 -11.03
N VAL A 186 0.86 6.78 -11.09
CA VAL A 186 0.75 8.20 -11.51
C VAL A 186 0.06 8.33 -12.87
N LYS A 187 0.38 7.46 -13.83
CA LYS A 187 -0.27 7.44 -15.15
C LYS A 187 -1.80 7.25 -15.03
N ASN A 188 -2.24 6.32 -14.19
CA ASN A 188 -3.67 6.06 -13.98
C ASN A 188 -4.36 7.20 -13.22
N LEU A 189 -3.70 7.79 -12.23
CA LEU A 189 -4.23 8.95 -11.50
C LEU A 189 -4.38 10.17 -12.43
N LYS A 190 -3.43 10.41 -13.32
CA LYS A 190 -3.54 11.46 -14.35
C LYS A 190 -4.69 11.20 -15.31
N ALA A 191 -4.94 9.95 -15.70
CA ALA A 191 -6.11 9.58 -16.50
C ALA A 191 -7.45 9.87 -15.79
N LEU A 192 -7.46 9.87 -14.46
CA LEU A 192 -8.62 10.31 -13.64
C LEU A 192 -8.70 11.84 -13.47
N GLY A 193 -7.77 12.60 -14.03
CA GLY A 193 -7.69 14.06 -13.91
C GLY A 193 -7.02 14.54 -12.63
N ILE A 194 -6.42 13.64 -11.84
CA ILE A 194 -5.69 13.98 -10.61
C ILE A 194 -4.26 14.40 -11.00
N ASP A 195 -3.86 15.59 -10.58
CA ASP A 195 -2.48 16.05 -10.76
C ASP A 195 -1.56 15.36 -9.75
N THR A 196 -0.40 14.89 -10.22
CA THR A 196 0.48 14.07 -9.39
C THR A 196 1.93 14.43 -9.60
N SER A 197 2.67 14.49 -8.50
CA SER A 197 4.13 14.66 -8.47
C SER A 197 4.79 13.59 -7.60
N ILE A 198 6.06 13.28 -7.93
CA ILE A 198 6.92 12.43 -7.09
C ILE A 198 8.00 13.34 -6.55
N ARG A 199 8.12 13.40 -5.23
CA ARG A 199 9.13 14.20 -4.55
C ARG A 199 10.07 13.31 -3.78
N THR A 200 11.28 13.16 -4.30
CA THR A 200 12.36 12.48 -3.59
C THR A 200 13.11 13.47 -2.74
N VAL A 201 13.27 13.17 -1.45
CA VAL A 201 13.95 13.99 -0.46
C VAL A 201 15.07 13.18 0.21
N ASP A 202 16.05 13.85 0.83
CA ASP A 202 17.05 13.16 1.62
C ASP A 202 16.45 12.48 2.87
N ALA A 203 17.19 11.53 3.44
CA ALA A 203 16.71 10.73 4.56
C ALA A 203 16.34 11.56 5.80
N ALA A 204 17.09 12.62 6.09
CA ALA A 204 16.82 13.48 7.26
C ALA A 204 15.55 14.32 7.05
N GLN A 205 15.34 14.83 5.85
CA GLN A 205 14.12 15.54 5.48
C GLN A 205 12.92 14.58 5.46
N TYR A 206 13.09 13.36 4.93
CA TYR A 206 12.05 12.33 4.93
C TYR A 206 11.58 12.03 6.35
N GLU A 207 12.49 11.73 7.27
CA GLU A 207 12.17 11.44 8.67
C GLU A 207 11.47 12.61 9.38
N ARG A 208 11.89 13.86 9.14
CA ARG A 208 11.21 15.03 9.70
C ARG A 208 9.77 15.13 9.22
N ARG A 209 9.56 15.01 7.88
CA ARG A 209 8.22 15.09 7.28
C ARG A 209 7.31 13.95 7.72
N VAL A 210 7.84 12.74 7.87
CA VAL A 210 7.09 11.60 8.41
C VAL A 210 6.66 11.87 9.84
N LYS A 211 7.56 12.35 10.70
CA LYS A 211 7.25 12.65 12.11
C LYS A 211 6.21 13.75 12.28
N SER A 212 6.23 14.77 11.45
CA SER A 212 5.25 15.87 11.46
C SER A 212 4.01 15.61 10.61
N PHE A 213 3.88 14.40 10.03
CA PHE A 213 2.79 14.02 9.12
C PHE A 213 2.66 14.95 7.90
N ASP A 214 3.77 15.57 7.46
CA ASP A 214 3.80 16.44 6.29
C ASP A 214 4.04 15.65 5.00
N PHE A 215 3.04 14.88 4.59
CA PHE A 215 3.01 14.14 3.34
C PHE A 215 1.56 13.91 2.89
N ASP A 216 1.37 13.63 1.61
CA ASP A 216 0.10 13.16 1.08
C ASP A 216 0.05 11.64 1.03
N ILE A 217 0.96 11.04 0.27
CA ILE A 217 1.10 9.59 0.11
C ILE A 217 2.58 9.22 0.18
N MET A 218 2.89 8.13 0.88
CA MET A 218 4.23 7.55 0.92
C MET A 218 4.19 6.02 0.90
N ILE A 219 5.30 5.38 0.51
CA ILE A 219 5.45 3.94 0.65
C ILE A 219 5.98 3.63 2.04
N GLN A 220 5.31 2.71 2.74
CA GLN A 220 5.76 2.24 4.05
C GLN A 220 5.42 0.76 4.22
N ARG A 221 6.13 0.10 5.12
CA ARG A 221 5.86 -1.27 5.54
C ARG A 221 5.66 -1.31 7.06
N PHE A 222 4.56 -1.90 7.48
CA PHE A 222 4.32 -2.27 8.86
C PHE A 222 4.62 -3.76 9.02
N VAL A 223 5.52 -4.08 9.93
CA VAL A 223 5.82 -5.46 10.34
C VAL A 223 4.98 -5.77 11.56
N MET A 224 4.26 -6.88 11.52
CA MET A 224 3.43 -7.35 12.63
C MET A 224 4.06 -8.58 13.26
N SER A 225 3.90 -8.73 14.58
CA SER A 225 4.31 -9.92 15.28
C SER A 225 3.17 -10.95 15.35
N LEU A 226 3.52 -12.22 15.61
CA LEU A 226 2.53 -13.29 15.86
C LEU A 226 1.68 -13.03 17.11
N VAL A 227 2.23 -12.27 18.06
CA VAL A 227 1.52 -11.83 19.25
C VAL A 227 1.48 -10.31 19.21
N PRO A 228 0.35 -9.72 18.78
CA PRO A 228 0.18 -8.26 18.72
C PRO A 228 0.35 -7.63 20.10
N GLY A 229 1.07 -6.53 20.16
CA GLY A 229 1.41 -5.83 21.39
C GLY A 229 1.13 -4.34 21.35
N VAL A 230 1.96 -3.58 22.05
CA VAL A 230 1.84 -2.12 22.19
C VAL A 230 1.99 -1.37 20.87
N GLU A 231 2.62 -1.98 19.88
CA GLU A 231 2.77 -1.41 18.54
C GLU A 231 1.43 -1.10 17.88
N LEU A 232 0.39 -1.90 18.12
CA LEU A 232 -0.95 -1.64 17.58
C LEU A 232 -1.51 -0.29 18.05
N LYS A 233 -1.28 0.04 19.34
CA LYS A 233 -1.66 1.35 19.87
C LYS A 233 -0.92 2.47 19.13
N ASN A 234 0.37 2.28 18.89
CA ASN A 234 1.18 3.27 18.19
C ASN A 234 0.80 3.43 16.71
N TYR A 235 0.32 2.36 16.06
CA TYR A 235 -0.04 2.37 14.64
C TYR A 235 -1.47 2.81 14.37
N PHE A 236 -2.43 2.47 15.25
CA PHE A 236 -3.86 2.54 14.93
C PHE A 236 -4.73 3.24 15.98
N SER A 237 -4.19 3.61 17.14
CA SER A 237 -5.02 4.26 18.16
C SER A 237 -5.32 5.71 17.81
N SER A 238 -6.56 6.14 17.99
CA SER A 238 -6.96 7.55 17.89
C SER A 238 -6.15 8.44 18.84
N ALA A 239 -5.71 7.92 20.00
CA ALA A 239 -4.86 8.66 20.93
C ALA A 239 -3.48 9.00 20.37
N THR A 240 -3.02 8.32 19.32
CA THR A 240 -1.73 8.56 18.67
C THR A 240 -1.88 9.18 17.28
N ALA A 241 -3.13 9.37 16.81
CA ALA A 241 -3.39 9.86 15.46
C ALA A 241 -2.69 11.19 15.17
N ASP A 242 -2.72 12.15 16.10
CA ASP A 242 -2.15 13.47 15.90
C ASP A 242 -0.90 13.73 16.78
N VAL A 243 -0.32 12.66 17.37
CA VAL A 243 0.91 12.77 18.17
C VAL A 243 2.12 12.76 17.23
N GLU A 244 2.81 13.89 17.12
CA GLU A 244 4.02 14.02 16.33
C GLU A 244 5.06 12.96 16.71
N GLY A 245 5.63 12.30 15.70
CA GLY A 245 6.58 11.22 15.87
C GLY A 245 5.96 9.86 16.19
N SER A 246 4.63 9.74 16.30
CA SER A 246 3.97 8.45 16.34
C SER A 246 4.11 7.71 15.00
N ARG A 247 3.81 6.43 15.01
CA ARG A 247 3.80 5.60 13.78
C ARG A 247 2.38 5.44 13.20
N ASN A 248 1.43 6.23 13.68
CA ASN A 248 0.07 6.26 13.11
C ASN A 248 0.07 7.11 11.83
N LEU A 249 0.57 6.52 10.75
CA LEU A 249 0.87 7.24 9.50
C LEU A 249 -0.37 7.56 8.67
N ALA A 250 -1.44 6.81 8.84
CA ALA A 250 -2.68 7.05 8.10
C ALA A 250 -3.55 8.14 8.74
N GLY A 251 -3.56 8.27 10.05
CA GLY A 251 -4.38 9.22 10.79
C GLY A 251 -5.63 8.63 11.39
#